data_1a4877224eeb3a98d3f1bc6e8e56cc61
#
_entry.id   1a4877224eeb3a98d3f1bc6e8e56cc61
#
_cell.length_a   1.000
_cell.length_b   1.000
_cell.length_c   1.000
_cell.angle_alpha   90.00
_cell.angle_beta   90.00
_cell.angle_gamma   90.00
#
_symmetry.space_group_name_H-M   'P 1'
#
loop_
_entity.id
_entity.type
_entity.pdbx_description
1 polymer ?
#
loop_
_entity_poly.entity_id
_entity_poly.type
_entity_poly.pdbx_seq_one_letter_code
_entity_poly.pdbx_strand_id
1 'polypeptide(L)'
;YDRFCKLLFISNSERSFTFRDSIVDQKINAWDFERGEPLVEICAWVLMPNHFHIILISHRSDLWEEKFNPITEFMRKLSTAYAMYFNKKHNRTGSLFEGKFKSKHVGEDNYFNYLFSYIHLNPIKLIQSDWQENGIKNKKEATEYLKNFRYSSFQDFYGFSRKEGKIINKSSLPEDFEINHINELFDWINESP
;
A
#
# COMPACT_ATOMS: atom_id res chain seq x y z
N TYR A 1 -8.85 -9.53 1.42
CA TYR A 1 -8.36 -8.16 1.26
C TYR A 1 -8.55 -7.33 2.54
N ASP A 2 -9.73 -7.26 3.18
CA ASP A 2 -9.98 -6.44 4.38
C ASP A 2 -8.98 -6.70 5.53
N ARG A 3 -8.61 -7.98 5.75
CA ARG A 3 -7.60 -8.33 6.74
C ARG A 3 -6.23 -7.76 6.37
N PHE A 4 -5.88 -7.74 5.10
CA PHE A 4 -4.60 -7.18 4.64
C PHE A 4 -4.56 -5.67 4.87
N CYS A 5 -5.63 -4.93 4.53
CA CYS A 5 -5.70 -3.49 4.81
C CYS A 5 -5.54 -3.17 6.30
N LYS A 6 -6.23 -3.93 7.18
CA LYS A 6 -6.04 -3.78 8.63
C LYS A 6 -4.60 -4.07 9.07
N LEU A 7 -3.97 -5.05 8.46
CA LEU A 7 -2.57 -5.39 8.77
C LEU A 7 -1.60 -4.36 8.21
N LEU A 8 -1.85 -3.72 7.06
CA LEU A 8 -1.06 -2.56 6.60
C LEU A 8 -1.00 -1.47 7.67
N PHE A 9 -2.13 -1.19 8.32
CA PHE A 9 -2.19 -0.20 9.39
C PHE A 9 -1.49 -0.68 10.68
N ILE A 10 -1.86 -1.86 11.19
CA ILE A 10 -1.41 -2.35 12.50
C ILE A 10 0.06 -2.75 12.48
N SER A 11 0.54 -3.40 11.40
CA SER A 11 1.93 -3.86 11.29
C SER A 11 2.93 -2.71 11.17
N ASN A 12 2.46 -1.54 10.74
CA ASN A 12 3.26 -0.32 10.67
C ASN A 12 3.33 0.32 12.06
N SER A 13 4.05 -0.32 12.95
CA SER A 13 4.13 0.00 14.36
C SER A 13 5.43 -0.51 14.95
N GLU A 14 6.06 0.26 15.80
CA GLU A 14 7.20 -0.20 16.63
C GLU A 14 6.77 -1.26 17.65
N ARG A 15 5.53 -1.19 18.10
CA ARG A 15 5.00 -2.15 19.07
C ARG A 15 4.84 -3.53 18.47
N SER A 16 5.15 -4.56 19.24
CA SER A 16 4.77 -5.92 18.90
C SER A 16 3.25 -6.09 19.04
N PHE A 17 2.66 -6.90 18.20
CA PHE A 17 1.22 -7.21 18.29
C PHE A 17 0.97 -8.66 17.87
N THR A 18 -0.08 -9.24 18.39
CA THR A 18 -0.79 -10.35 17.76
C THR A 18 -2.22 -9.90 17.46
N PHE A 19 -2.74 -10.19 16.31
CA PHE A 19 -4.07 -9.71 15.94
C PHE A 19 -5.15 -10.23 16.91
N ARG A 20 -4.96 -11.43 17.45
CA ARG A 20 -5.88 -12.00 18.43
C ARG A 20 -5.85 -11.20 19.72
N ASP A 21 -4.70 -11.13 20.38
CA ASP A 21 -4.57 -10.57 21.72
C ASP A 21 -4.77 -9.04 21.70
N SER A 22 -4.28 -8.38 20.66
CA SER A 22 -4.31 -6.90 20.57
C SER A 22 -5.63 -6.33 20.04
N ILE A 23 -6.40 -7.11 19.29
CA ILE A 23 -7.63 -6.62 18.63
C ILE A 23 -8.84 -7.44 19.07
N VAL A 24 -8.81 -8.77 18.89
CA VAL A 24 -10.00 -9.62 19.10
C VAL A 24 -10.31 -9.72 20.59
N ASP A 25 -9.33 -10.05 21.41
CA ASP A 25 -9.51 -10.26 22.85
C ASP A 25 -9.78 -8.93 23.58
N GLN A 26 -9.25 -7.81 23.06
CA GLN A 26 -9.56 -6.44 23.54
C GLN A 26 -10.91 -5.91 23.03
N LYS A 27 -11.56 -6.62 22.10
CA LYS A 27 -12.85 -6.21 21.48
C LYS A 27 -12.82 -4.81 20.84
N ILE A 28 -11.67 -4.38 20.34
CA ILE A 28 -11.52 -3.10 19.64
C ILE A 28 -11.59 -3.25 18.14
N ASN A 29 -11.90 -2.16 17.43
CA ASN A 29 -11.74 -2.15 15.99
C ASN A 29 -10.25 -2.04 15.64
N ALA A 30 -9.81 -2.77 14.63
CA ALA A 30 -8.42 -2.73 14.17
C ALA A 30 -7.92 -1.32 13.80
N TRP A 31 -8.82 -0.45 13.35
CA TRP A 31 -8.51 0.94 13.02
C TRP A 31 -8.40 1.88 14.23
N ASP A 32 -8.75 1.39 15.41
CA ASP A 32 -8.65 2.11 16.67
C ASP A 32 -7.47 1.58 17.53
N PHE A 33 -6.65 0.70 16.93
CA PHE A 33 -5.44 0.20 17.59
C PHE A 33 -4.41 1.32 17.74
N GLU A 34 -3.95 1.53 18.96
CA GLU A 34 -2.89 2.49 19.29
C GLU A 34 -1.51 1.93 18.89
N ARG A 35 -1.16 2.10 17.62
CA ARG A 35 0.08 1.54 17.06
C ARG A 35 1.37 2.21 17.55
N GLY A 36 1.29 3.40 18.18
CA GLY A 36 2.47 4.22 18.47
C GLY A 36 3.09 4.79 17.18
N GLU A 37 4.41 5.00 17.20
CA GLU A 37 5.13 5.52 16.04
C GLU A 37 5.17 4.50 14.90
N PRO A 38 4.94 4.97 13.66
CA PRO A 38 5.04 4.10 12.50
C PRO A 38 6.50 3.74 12.20
N LEU A 39 6.73 2.54 11.69
CA LEU A 39 8.03 2.10 11.20
C LEU A 39 8.43 2.81 9.90
N VAL A 40 7.44 3.04 9.03
CA VAL A 40 7.61 3.65 7.71
C VAL A 40 6.41 4.53 7.39
N GLU A 41 6.60 5.50 6.49
CA GLU A 41 5.51 6.25 5.93
C GLU A 41 5.00 5.56 4.66
N ILE A 42 3.70 5.32 4.60
CA ILE A 42 3.06 4.72 3.43
C ILE A 42 2.47 5.83 2.59
N CYS A 43 3.01 6.04 1.38
CA CYS A 43 2.56 7.09 0.47
C CYS A 43 1.46 6.62 -0.48
N ALA A 44 1.58 5.40 -0.98
CA ALA A 44 0.58 4.79 -1.87
C ALA A 44 0.57 3.28 -1.71
N TRP A 45 -0.58 2.66 -1.96
CA TRP A 45 -0.72 1.21 -1.95
C TRP A 45 -1.84 0.72 -2.86
N VAL A 46 -1.69 -0.51 -3.34
CA VAL A 46 -2.73 -1.24 -4.07
C VAL A 46 -2.63 -2.75 -3.81
N LEU A 47 -3.76 -3.40 -3.63
CA LEU A 47 -3.87 -4.86 -3.53
C LEU A 47 -4.47 -5.41 -4.80
N MET A 48 -3.69 -6.22 -5.50
CA MET A 48 -4.11 -6.99 -6.66
C MET A 48 -4.46 -8.43 -6.24
N PRO A 49 -5.10 -9.25 -7.08
CA PRO A 49 -5.51 -10.62 -6.71
C PRO A 49 -4.38 -11.51 -6.18
N ASN A 50 -3.17 -11.38 -6.69
CA ASN A 50 -2.03 -12.24 -6.38
C ASN A 50 -0.76 -11.50 -5.95
N HIS A 51 -0.78 -10.16 -5.89
CA HIS A 51 0.35 -9.33 -5.48
C HIS A 51 -0.12 -7.99 -4.91
N PHE A 52 0.79 -7.19 -4.42
CA PHE A 52 0.53 -5.83 -3.96
C PHE A 52 1.72 -4.93 -4.27
N HIS A 53 1.45 -3.64 -4.38
CA HIS A 53 2.48 -2.61 -4.49
C HIS A 53 2.29 -1.58 -3.37
N ILE A 54 3.40 -1.07 -2.84
CA ILE A 54 3.41 -0.05 -1.80
C ILE A 54 4.58 0.90 -2.07
N ILE A 55 4.34 2.21 -2.00
CA ILE A 55 5.41 3.21 -1.91
C ILE A 55 5.63 3.52 -0.43
N LEU A 56 6.87 3.38 0.00
CA LEU A 56 7.29 3.59 1.39
C LEU A 56 8.38 4.66 1.45
N ILE A 57 8.29 5.54 2.44
CA ILE A 57 9.37 6.44 2.84
C ILE A 57 9.87 6.02 4.22
N SER A 58 11.18 5.99 4.40
CA SER A 58 11.82 5.78 5.69
C SER A 58 12.64 7.01 6.02
N HIS A 59 12.23 7.76 7.06
CA HIS A 59 12.94 8.95 7.54
C HIS A 59 14.08 8.61 8.51
N ARG A 60 14.18 7.36 8.91
CA ARG A 60 15.16 6.89 9.90
C ARG A 60 16.47 6.45 9.27
N SER A 61 17.09 7.33 8.49
CA SER A 61 18.43 7.10 7.93
C SER A 61 19.51 6.97 9.02
N ASP A 62 19.31 7.60 10.16
CA ASP A 62 20.16 7.61 11.35
C ASP A 62 20.07 6.30 12.19
N LEU A 63 19.01 5.53 12.03
CA LEU A 63 18.85 4.22 12.67
C LEU A 63 19.27 3.04 11.76
N TRP A 64 19.95 3.31 10.67
CA TRP A 64 20.61 2.28 9.87
C TRP A 64 21.88 1.78 10.58
N GLU A 65 21.74 1.45 11.87
CA GLU A 65 22.65 0.48 12.46
C GLU A 65 22.55 -0.80 11.64
N GLU A 66 23.63 -1.48 11.38
CA GLU A 66 23.72 -2.69 10.52
C GLU A 66 22.68 -3.78 10.84
N LYS A 67 21.94 -3.63 11.91
CA LYS A 67 21.00 -4.63 12.46
C LYS A 67 19.51 -4.30 12.32
N PHE A 68 19.10 -3.05 12.05
CA PHE A 68 17.67 -2.69 12.02
C PHE A 68 17.31 -1.87 10.77
N ASN A 69 16.48 -2.44 9.90
CA ASN A 69 15.90 -1.75 8.75
C ASN A 69 14.37 -1.68 8.92
N PRO A 70 13.79 -0.47 9.08
CA PRO A 70 12.35 -0.30 9.33
C PRO A 70 11.46 -0.88 8.24
N ILE A 71 11.88 -0.76 6.97
CA ILE A 71 11.14 -1.33 5.84
C ILE A 71 11.10 -2.86 5.94
N THR A 72 12.25 -3.47 6.24
CA THR A 72 12.35 -4.93 6.41
C THR A 72 11.50 -5.40 7.58
N GLU A 73 11.50 -4.67 8.70
CA GLU A 73 10.71 -5.02 9.87
C GLU A 73 9.20 -4.88 9.60
N PHE A 74 8.78 -3.78 8.98
CA PHE A 74 7.40 -3.60 8.55
C PHE A 74 6.93 -4.74 7.64
N MET A 75 7.71 -5.05 6.60
CA MET A 75 7.38 -6.11 5.65
C MET A 75 7.37 -7.50 6.30
N ARG A 76 8.27 -7.75 7.26
CA ARG A 76 8.29 -8.99 8.05
C ARG A 76 7.02 -9.15 8.89
N LYS A 77 6.62 -8.10 9.61
CA LYS A 77 5.39 -8.08 10.43
C LYS A 77 4.15 -8.30 9.58
N LEU A 78 4.01 -7.53 8.50
CA LEU A 78 2.87 -7.59 7.58
C LEU A 78 2.74 -8.99 6.96
N SER A 79 3.81 -9.48 6.33
CA SER A 79 3.78 -10.75 5.60
C SER A 79 3.58 -11.95 6.52
N THR A 80 4.21 -11.94 7.70
CA THR A 80 4.04 -13.01 8.70
C THR A 80 2.60 -13.05 9.22
N ALA A 81 2.06 -11.89 9.65
CA ALA A 81 0.72 -11.82 10.19
C ALA A 81 -0.35 -12.20 9.15
N TYR A 82 -0.15 -11.79 7.89
CA TYR A 82 -1.08 -12.16 6.83
C TYR A 82 -0.99 -13.62 6.43
N ALA A 83 0.22 -14.18 6.32
CA ALA A 83 0.40 -15.61 6.02
C ALA A 83 -0.23 -16.52 7.10
N MET A 84 -0.03 -16.18 8.37
CA MET A 84 -0.66 -16.89 9.49
C MET A 84 -2.19 -16.85 9.41
N TYR A 85 -2.75 -15.66 9.18
CA TYR A 85 -4.20 -15.50 9.01
C TYR A 85 -4.73 -16.31 7.83
N PHE A 86 -4.09 -16.18 6.66
CA PHE A 86 -4.51 -16.84 5.43
C PHE A 86 -4.46 -18.37 5.55
N ASN A 87 -3.36 -18.89 6.05
CA ASN A 87 -3.18 -20.33 6.26
C ASN A 87 -4.24 -20.88 7.23
N LYS A 88 -4.47 -20.19 8.36
CA LYS A 88 -5.52 -20.59 9.31
C LYS A 88 -6.91 -20.56 8.69
N LYS A 89 -7.24 -19.49 7.94
CA LYS A 89 -8.55 -19.31 7.30
C LYS A 89 -8.85 -20.38 6.24
N HIS A 90 -7.81 -20.82 5.52
CA HIS A 90 -7.94 -21.73 4.38
C HIS A 90 -7.43 -23.15 4.68
N ASN A 91 -7.18 -23.49 5.96
CA ASN A 91 -6.64 -24.76 6.40
C ASN A 91 -5.38 -25.19 5.62
N ARG A 92 -4.45 -24.24 5.41
CA ARG A 92 -3.20 -24.44 4.69
C ARG A 92 -2.00 -24.40 5.63
N THR A 93 -0.91 -24.99 5.18
CA THR A 93 0.44 -24.92 5.78
C THR A 93 1.46 -24.45 4.75
N GLY A 94 2.63 -24.04 5.21
CA GLY A 94 3.72 -23.60 4.34
C GLY A 94 3.67 -22.13 3.95
N SER A 95 4.57 -21.74 3.04
CA SER A 95 4.70 -20.35 2.58
C SER A 95 3.45 -19.89 1.81
N LEU A 96 3.02 -18.67 2.07
CA LEU A 96 2.00 -17.98 1.28
C LEU A 96 2.61 -17.17 0.15
N PHE A 97 3.73 -16.51 0.43
CA PHE A 97 4.45 -15.71 -0.55
C PHE A 97 5.54 -16.54 -1.23
N GLU A 98 5.77 -16.31 -2.51
CA GLU A 98 6.74 -17.04 -3.32
C GLU A 98 8.19 -16.85 -2.80
N GLY A 99 8.47 -15.67 -2.21
CA GLY A 99 9.80 -15.36 -1.69
C GLY A 99 9.81 -14.09 -0.87
N LYS A 100 10.99 -13.51 -0.72
CA LYS A 100 11.17 -12.20 -0.08
C LYS A 100 10.51 -11.12 -0.93
N PHE A 101 10.07 -10.03 -0.28
CA PHE A 101 9.59 -8.85 -1.01
C PHE A 101 10.70 -8.28 -1.90
N LYS A 102 10.30 -7.73 -3.05
CA LYS A 102 11.19 -7.03 -3.95
C LYS A 102 11.05 -5.53 -3.69
N SER A 103 12.15 -4.80 -3.68
CA SER A 103 12.15 -3.34 -3.52
C SER A 103 13.04 -2.69 -4.56
N LYS A 104 12.68 -1.48 -4.97
CA LYS A 104 13.48 -0.61 -5.82
C LYS A 104 13.53 0.76 -5.15
N HIS A 105 14.72 1.34 -5.07
CA HIS A 105 14.89 2.70 -4.57
C HIS A 105 14.38 3.71 -5.60
N VAL A 106 13.69 4.74 -5.11
CA VAL A 106 13.13 5.84 -5.91
C VAL A 106 13.91 7.09 -5.53
N GLY A 107 14.77 7.57 -6.41
CA GLY A 107 15.66 8.71 -6.16
C GLY A 107 15.36 9.95 -7.00
N GLU A 108 14.38 9.90 -7.90
CA GLU A 108 14.02 10.99 -8.82
C GLU A 108 12.53 11.28 -8.77
N ASP A 109 12.14 12.56 -8.77
CA ASP A 109 10.75 13.00 -8.62
C ASP A 109 9.86 12.53 -9.78
N ASN A 110 10.36 12.61 -11.02
CA ASN A 110 9.62 12.12 -12.19
C ASN A 110 9.33 10.62 -12.08
N TYR A 111 10.28 9.85 -11.55
CA TYR A 111 10.08 8.42 -11.33
C TYR A 111 9.10 8.15 -10.20
N PHE A 112 9.07 9.00 -9.17
CA PHE A 112 8.05 8.93 -8.12
C PHE A 112 6.65 9.13 -8.68
N ASN A 113 6.42 10.18 -9.49
CA ASN A 113 5.13 10.50 -10.09
C ASN A 113 4.64 9.34 -11.00
N TYR A 114 5.55 8.79 -11.81
CA TYR A 114 5.26 7.60 -12.61
C TYR A 114 4.83 6.41 -11.74
N LEU A 115 5.59 6.06 -10.71
CA LEU A 115 5.26 4.94 -9.81
C LEU A 115 3.97 5.15 -9.04
N PHE A 116 3.73 6.39 -8.58
CA PHE A 116 2.49 6.76 -7.92
C PHE A 116 1.29 6.53 -8.83
N SER A 117 1.39 6.98 -10.07
CA SER A 117 0.37 6.75 -11.10
C SER A 117 0.21 5.27 -11.42
N TYR A 118 1.32 4.56 -11.61
CA TYR A 118 1.31 3.11 -11.86
C TYR A 118 0.55 2.34 -10.77
N ILE A 119 0.80 2.65 -9.49
CA ILE A 119 0.13 1.99 -8.37
C ILE A 119 -1.38 2.25 -8.40
N HIS A 120 -1.78 3.50 -8.63
CA HIS A 120 -3.19 3.87 -8.62
C HIS A 120 -3.96 3.41 -9.87
N LEU A 121 -3.29 3.32 -11.02
CA LEU A 121 -3.87 2.82 -12.27
C LEU A 121 -3.80 1.29 -12.40
N ASN A 122 -3.01 0.61 -11.57
CA ASN A 122 -2.83 -0.85 -11.64
C ASN A 122 -4.15 -1.65 -11.65
N PRO A 123 -5.21 -1.26 -10.88
CA PRO A 123 -6.48 -1.98 -10.91
C PRO A 123 -7.15 -2.01 -12.29
N ILE A 124 -6.82 -1.08 -13.20
CA ILE A 124 -7.36 -1.07 -14.57
C ILE A 124 -7.01 -2.38 -15.29
N LYS A 125 -5.91 -3.03 -14.92
CA LYS A 125 -5.54 -4.35 -15.45
C LYS A 125 -6.63 -5.41 -15.29
N LEU A 126 -7.53 -5.24 -14.33
CA LEU A 126 -8.64 -6.17 -14.07
C LEU A 126 -9.80 -6.02 -15.07
N ILE A 127 -9.89 -4.87 -15.74
CA ILE A 127 -10.91 -4.58 -16.76
C ILE A 127 -10.32 -4.41 -18.15
N GLN A 128 -9.05 -4.02 -18.24
CA GLN A 128 -8.28 -3.89 -19.47
C GLN A 128 -6.86 -4.40 -19.23
N SER A 129 -6.59 -5.67 -19.54
CA SER A 129 -5.32 -6.35 -19.23
C SER A 129 -4.12 -5.76 -19.99
N ASP A 130 -4.33 -5.17 -21.14
CA ASP A 130 -3.35 -4.61 -22.07
C ASP A 130 -3.14 -3.09 -21.94
N TRP A 131 -3.63 -2.48 -20.86
CA TRP A 131 -3.60 -1.01 -20.73
C TRP A 131 -2.20 -0.40 -20.70
N GLN A 132 -1.22 -1.15 -20.22
CA GLN A 132 0.17 -0.70 -20.16
C GLN A 132 0.82 -0.64 -21.54
N GLU A 133 0.45 -1.56 -22.42
CA GLU A 133 1.00 -1.72 -23.79
C GLU A 133 0.26 -0.84 -24.80
N ASN A 134 -1.06 -0.74 -24.67
CA ASN A 134 -1.95 -0.12 -25.65
C ASN A 134 -2.61 1.17 -25.14
N GLY A 135 -2.21 1.66 -23.93
CA GLY A 135 -2.86 2.79 -23.30
C GLY A 135 -4.27 2.48 -22.78
N ILE A 136 -4.84 3.42 -22.05
CA ILE A 136 -6.20 3.28 -21.49
C ILE A 136 -7.23 3.69 -22.54
N LYS A 137 -7.99 2.73 -23.05
CA LYS A 137 -8.96 2.90 -24.15
C LYS A 137 -10.14 3.81 -23.77
N ASN A 138 -10.61 3.70 -22.52
CA ASN A 138 -11.75 4.49 -22.02
C ASN A 138 -11.44 5.10 -20.66
N LYS A 139 -10.88 6.32 -20.65
CA LYS A 139 -10.52 7.03 -19.40
C LYS A 139 -11.72 7.25 -18.47
N LYS A 140 -12.94 7.42 -18.98
CA LYS A 140 -14.13 7.61 -18.16
C LYS A 140 -14.50 6.34 -17.41
N GLU A 141 -14.53 5.21 -18.09
CA GLU A 141 -14.80 3.90 -17.49
C GLU A 141 -13.72 3.52 -16.48
N ALA A 142 -12.44 3.72 -16.82
CA ALA A 142 -11.31 3.51 -15.94
C ALA A 142 -11.44 4.37 -14.66
N THR A 143 -11.78 5.64 -14.80
CA THR A 143 -12.00 6.55 -13.66
C THR A 143 -13.11 6.05 -12.74
N GLU A 144 -14.25 5.67 -13.28
CA GLU A 144 -15.37 5.14 -12.49
C GLU A 144 -15.00 3.81 -11.81
N TYR A 145 -14.25 2.96 -12.50
CA TYR A 145 -13.76 1.73 -11.91
C TYR A 145 -12.82 1.99 -10.72
N LEU A 146 -11.84 2.90 -10.87
CA LEU A 146 -10.89 3.27 -9.82
C LEU A 146 -11.59 3.89 -8.60
N LYS A 147 -12.60 4.75 -8.81
CA LYS A 147 -13.42 5.33 -7.72
C LYS A 147 -14.13 4.25 -6.89
N ASN A 148 -14.49 3.14 -7.51
CA ASN A 148 -15.18 2.01 -6.86
C ASN A 148 -14.21 0.94 -6.33
N PHE A 149 -12.93 0.98 -6.72
CA PHE A 149 -11.94 0.00 -6.30
C PHE A 149 -11.36 0.34 -4.93
N ARG A 150 -11.93 -0.23 -3.87
CA ARG A 150 -11.59 0.10 -2.48
C ARG A 150 -10.22 -0.39 -2.00
N TYR A 151 -9.58 -1.32 -2.71
CA TYR A 151 -8.33 -1.95 -2.28
C TYR A 151 -7.09 -1.26 -2.84
N SER A 152 -7.14 0.06 -2.91
CA SER A 152 -6.01 0.93 -3.19
C SER A 152 -6.15 2.27 -2.44
N SER A 153 -5.06 3.01 -2.32
CA SER A 153 -5.07 4.37 -1.76
C SER A 153 -5.68 5.41 -2.69
N PHE A 154 -6.08 5.07 -3.92
CA PHE A 154 -6.70 5.99 -4.86
C PHE A 154 -7.82 6.82 -4.25
N GLN A 155 -8.77 6.17 -3.58
CA GLN A 155 -9.91 6.85 -2.98
C GLN A 155 -9.50 7.90 -1.93
N ASP A 156 -8.39 7.67 -1.21
CA ASP A 156 -7.92 8.54 -0.15
C ASP A 156 -7.38 9.88 -0.70
N PHE A 157 -6.92 9.90 -1.95
CA PHE A 157 -6.46 11.11 -2.65
C PHE A 157 -7.60 11.86 -3.35
N TYR A 158 -8.69 11.20 -3.66
CA TYR A 158 -9.81 11.78 -4.42
C TYR A 158 -11.06 12.05 -3.58
N GLY A 159 -10.88 12.42 -2.31
CA GLY A 159 -11.92 13.00 -1.48
C GLY A 159 -12.83 12.01 -0.75
N PHE A 160 -12.55 10.71 -0.80
CA PHE A 160 -13.31 9.73 -0.06
C PHE A 160 -12.83 9.64 1.40
N SER A 161 -13.74 9.82 2.36
CA SER A 161 -13.44 9.60 3.78
C SER A 161 -13.74 8.14 4.13
N ARG A 162 -12.70 7.39 4.52
CA ARG A 162 -12.80 5.98 4.90
C ARG A 162 -11.76 5.60 5.94
N LYS A 163 -11.96 4.48 6.60
CA LYS A 163 -11.04 4.00 7.65
C LYS A 163 -9.66 3.62 7.10
N GLU A 164 -9.59 3.13 5.87
CA GLU A 164 -8.37 2.79 5.15
C GLU A 164 -7.47 4.01 4.91
N GLY A 165 -8.01 5.24 4.94
CA GLY A 165 -7.23 6.47 4.89
C GLY A 165 -6.20 6.60 6.02
N LYS A 166 -6.39 5.89 7.14
CA LYS A 166 -5.40 5.82 8.24
C LYS A 166 -4.10 5.06 7.84
N ILE A 167 -4.09 4.35 6.71
CA ILE A 167 -2.91 3.62 6.22
C ILE A 167 -1.85 4.59 5.72
N ILE A 168 -2.26 5.62 4.97
CA ILE A 168 -1.36 6.56 4.31
C ILE A 168 -1.04 7.78 5.19
N ASN A 169 0.15 8.33 4.98
CA ASN A 169 0.52 9.65 5.49
C ASN A 169 0.77 10.61 4.32
N LYS A 170 -0.18 11.49 4.07
CA LYS A 170 -0.07 12.47 2.96
C LYS A 170 0.98 13.53 3.22
N SER A 171 1.29 13.84 4.48
CA SER A 171 2.30 14.86 4.82
C SER A 171 3.74 14.38 4.56
N SER A 172 3.93 13.10 4.29
CA SER A 172 5.23 12.52 3.94
C SER A 172 5.50 12.47 2.43
N LEU A 173 4.58 12.98 1.62
CA LEU A 173 4.80 13.12 0.19
C LEU A 173 5.83 14.22 -0.08
N PRO A 174 6.56 14.18 -1.21
CA PRO A 174 7.46 15.27 -1.61
C PRO A 174 6.74 16.63 -1.57
N GLU A 175 7.47 17.72 -1.20
CA GLU A 175 6.87 19.05 -1.01
C GLU A 175 6.20 19.58 -2.28
N ASP A 176 6.77 19.28 -3.44
CA ASP A 176 6.26 19.68 -4.75
C ASP A 176 5.24 18.71 -5.33
N PHE A 177 4.88 17.66 -4.57
CA PHE A 177 3.95 16.65 -5.02
C PHE A 177 2.50 17.05 -4.72
N GLU A 178 1.82 17.56 -5.73
CA GLU A 178 0.40 17.86 -5.67
C GLU A 178 -0.38 17.05 -6.70
N ILE A 179 -1.50 16.49 -6.26
CA ILE A 179 -2.48 15.86 -7.16
C ILE A 179 -3.75 16.68 -7.10
N ASN A 180 -3.99 17.45 -8.14
CA ASN A 180 -5.18 18.27 -8.27
C ASN A 180 -6.31 17.55 -9.03
N HIS A 181 -5.93 16.75 -10.03
CA HIS A 181 -6.89 16.05 -10.89
C HIS A 181 -6.47 14.63 -11.23
N ILE A 182 -7.45 13.72 -11.36
CA ILE A 182 -7.21 12.32 -11.77
C ILE A 182 -6.52 12.23 -13.15
N ASN A 183 -6.69 13.22 -14.01
CA ASN A 183 -6.07 13.23 -15.33
C ASN A 183 -4.53 13.26 -15.23
N GLU A 184 -3.96 13.86 -14.20
CA GLU A 184 -2.52 13.87 -13.96
C GLU A 184 -1.94 12.45 -13.85
N LEU A 185 -2.68 11.50 -13.25
CA LEU A 185 -2.24 10.11 -13.21
C LEU A 185 -2.13 9.50 -14.62
N PHE A 186 -3.05 9.89 -15.53
CA PHE A 186 -3.02 9.41 -16.91
C PHE A 186 -1.90 10.07 -17.73
N ASP A 187 -1.47 11.26 -17.33
CA ASP A 187 -0.39 11.98 -18.01
C ASP A 187 0.96 11.48 -17.50
N TRP A 188 1.18 11.40 -16.21
CA TRP A 188 2.43 10.90 -15.60
C TRP A 188 2.79 9.47 -16.01
N ILE A 189 1.82 8.59 -16.26
CA ILE A 189 2.11 7.21 -16.69
C ILE A 189 2.74 7.15 -18.07
N ASN A 190 2.55 8.19 -18.90
CA ASN A 190 3.14 8.29 -20.20
C ASN A 190 4.55 8.92 -20.17
N GLU A 191 4.94 9.51 -19.06
CA GLU A 191 6.28 10.09 -18.82
C GLU A 191 7.26 9.05 -18.26
N SER A 192 7.09 7.78 -18.65
CA SER A 192 7.94 6.67 -18.19
C SER A 192 9.42 6.98 -18.48
N PRO A 193 10.31 6.88 -17.49
CA PRO A 193 11.75 7.07 -17.66
C PRO A 193 12.37 5.93 -18.46
#